data_82e9a58f42470764932dfae7a8e3de56
#
_entry.id   82e9a58f42470764932dfae7a8e3de56
#
_cell.length_a   1.000
_cell.length_b   1.000
_cell.length_c   1.000
_cell.angle_alpha   90.00
_cell.angle_beta   90.00
_cell.angle_gamma   90.00
#
_symmetry.space_group_name_H-M   'P 1'
#
loop_
_entity.id
_entity.type
_entity.pdbx_description
1 polymer ?
#
loop_
_entity_poly.entity_id
_entity_poly.type
_entity_poly.pdbx_seq_one_letter_code
_entity_poly.pdbx_strand_id
1 'polypeptide(L)'
;AVMQTYGRAEIGFERGDGCWLISESGDRYLDCASGIAVNTLGHSHPRLVAALIEQAGKLWHTSNLYRIPGQEVVAKLLASLSGLDQVFFCNSGAEATEAAVKIARRAAYEKGEPERVTILCAKGAFHGRTLAMLAATDRPVFRTGFGPMPAGFDHVPFGNLNALHDALGSHVAAVMIESVQGEGGAKRLPDGYLLGVRAAADKYGALVIADEVQAGIGRTGRLFSYEDSKIKPDIVALAKGLAGGFPIGAVIASKAVGDAMIPGTHGSTF
;
A
#
# COMPACT_ATOMS: atom_id res chain seq x y z
N ALA A 1 -28.32 -10.78 -4.00
CA ALA A 1 -27.84 -10.05 -5.17
C ALA A 1 -26.34 -9.73 -5.09
N VAL A 2 -25.74 -9.77 -3.87
CA VAL A 2 -24.31 -9.56 -3.70
C VAL A 2 -23.54 -10.80 -4.14
N MET A 3 -22.51 -10.61 -4.98
CA MET A 3 -21.66 -11.69 -5.48
C MET A 3 -20.97 -12.43 -4.32
N GLN A 4 -20.96 -13.76 -4.37
CA GLN A 4 -20.45 -14.61 -3.28
C GLN A 4 -18.92 -14.79 -3.34
N THR A 5 -18.18 -13.67 -3.27
CA THR A 5 -16.71 -13.66 -3.25
C THR A 5 -16.12 -13.88 -1.86
N TYR A 6 -16.96 -13.92 -0.83
CA TYR A 6 -16.57 -14.15 0.58
C TYR A 6 -17.50 -15.17 1.23
N GLY A 7 -16.94 -16.03 2.10
CA GLY A 7 -17.71 -16.83 3.05
C GLY A 7 -18.15 -15.94 4.21
N ARG A 8 -19.33 -15.31 4.10
CA ARG A 8 -19.84 -14.41 5.14
C ARG A 8 -20.37 -15.17 6.33
N ALA A 9 -20.09 -14.67 7.54
CA ALA A 9 -20.80 -15.10 8.73
C ALA A 9 -22.28 -14.60 8.67
N GLU A 10 -23.20 -15.38 9.24
CA GLU A 10 -24.64 -15.06 9.31
C GLU A 10 -24.91 -14.06 10.43
N ILE A 11 -24.21 -12.91 10.39
CA ILE A 11 -24.37 -11.81 11.34
C ILE A 11 -24.27 -10.47 10.61
N GLY A 12 -25.18 -9.55 10.90
CA GLY A 12 -25.15 -8.16 10.47
C GLY A 12 -24.80 -7.25 11.64
N PHE A 13 -24.05 -6.20 11.37
CA PHE A 13 -23.73 -5.14 12.34
C PHE A 13 -24.42 -3.85 11.93
N GLU A 14 -25.16 -3.25 12.85
CA GLU A 14 -25.88 -1.99 12.63
C GLU A 14 -25.01 -0.77 12.94
N ARG A 15 -24.16 -0.84 13.97
CA ARG A 15 -23.32 0.27 14.41
C ARG A 15 -22.02 -0.21 15.06
N GLY A 16 -21.09 0.71 15.20
CA GLY A 16 -19.85 0.50 15.94
C GLY A 16 -19.53 1.66 16.86
N ASP A 17 -18.85 1.38 17.96
CA ASP A 17 -18.43 2.35 18.96
C ASP A 17 -17.05 1.97 19.51
N GLY A 18 -16.04 2.75 19.20
CA GLY A 18 -14.65 2.44 19.54
C GLY A 18 -14.23 1.08 18.99
N CYS A 19 -13.89 0.14 19.87
CA CYS A 19 -13.51 -1.24 19.48
C CYS A 19 -14.70 -2.23 19.46
N TRP A 20 -15.92 -1.77 19.57
CA TRP A 20 -17.11 -2.63 19.65
C TRP A 20 -17.96 -2.52 18.38
N LEU A 21 -18.42 -3.66 17.90
CA LEU A 21 -19.48 -3.79 16.92
C LEU A 21 -20.76 -4.22 17.62
N ILE A 22 -21.88 -3.66 17.21
CA ILE A 22 -23.21 -3.97 17.74
C ILE A 22 -24.02 -4.56 16.61
N SER A 23 -24.51 -5.80 16.82
CA SER A 23 -25.33 -6.51 15.83
C SER A 23 -26.74 -5.92 15.75
N GLU A 24 -27.49 -6.34 14.72
CA GLU A 24 -28.91 -6.02 14.55
C GLU A 24 -29.77 -6.52 15.74
N SER A 25 -29.32 -7.58 16.43
CA SER A 25 -29.97 -8.08 17.68
C SER A 25 -29.57 -7.31 18.93
N GLY A 26 -28.63 -6.36 18.84
CA GLY A 26 -28.14 -5.58 19.97
C GLY A 26 -26.94 -6.20 20.70
N ASP A 27 -26.48 -7.37 20.30
CA ASP A 27 -25.31 -8.02 20.93
C ASP A 27 -24.02 -7.27 20.61
N ARG A 28 -23.11 -7.25 21.59
CA ARG A 28 -21.82 -6.58 21.47
C ARG A 28 -20.70 -7.54 21.17
N TYR A 29 -19.87 -7.21 20.17
CA TYR A 29 -18.71 -7.98 19.74
C TYR A 29 -17.46 -7.11 19.78
N LEU A 30 -16.39 -7.62 20.39
CA LEU A 30 -15.08 -6.95 20.32
C LEU A 30 -14.50 -7.14 18.91
N ASP A 31 -14.30 -6.04 18.21
CA ASP A 31 -13.72 -6.06 16.84
C ASP A 31 -12.20 -6.16 16.89
N CYS A 32 -11.69 -7.39 16.86
CA CYS A 32 -10.25 -7.65 16.75
C CYS A 32 -9.74 -7.61 15.30
N ALA A 33 -10.64 -7.53 14.31
CA ALA A 33 -10.28 -7.49 12.89
C ALA A 33 -10.10 -6.06 12.37
N SER A 34 -10.79 -5.09 12.98
CA SER A 34 -10.72 -3.66 12.61
C SER A 34 -10.95 -3.40 11.12
N GLY A 35 -11.88 -4.17 10.47
CA GLY A 35 -12.09 -4.10 9.02
C GLY A 35 -10.88 -4.54 8.19
N ILE A 36 -10.09 -5.49 8.69
CA ILE A 36 -8.78 -5.92 8.18
C ILE A 36 -7.76 -4.77 8.26
N ALA A 37 -7.54 -4.29 9.49
CA ALA A 37 -6.59 -3.22 9.85
C ALA A 37 -6.90 -1.85 9.21
N VAL A 38 -8.19 -1.54 8.99
CA VAL A 38 -8.65 -0.28 8.38
C VAL A 38 -9.04 0.76 9.45
N ASN A 39 -9.85 0.37 10.45
CA ASN A 39 -10.41 1.26 11.45
C ASN A 39 -9.40 1.56 12.57
N THR A 40 -8.32 2.27 12.23
CA THR A 40 -7.18 2.51 13.14
C THR A 40 -7.55 3.28 14.39
N LEU A 41 -8.55 4.17 14.32
CA LEU A 41 -9.06 4.96 15.44
C LEU A 41 -10.32 4.38 16.09
N GLY A 42 -10.72 3.16 15.68
CA GLY A 42 -11.98 2.54 16.10
C GLY A 42 -13.18 3.07 15.30
N HIS A 43 -14.33 2.47 15.60
CA HIS A 43 -15.60 2.82 14.95
C HIS A 43 -16.13 4.15 15.46
N SER A 44 -16.78 4.91 14.58
CA SER A 44 -17.50 6.16 14.89
C SER A 44 -16.66 7.19 15.66
N HIS A 45 -15.35 7.28 15.38
CA HIS A 45 -14.47 8.22 16.05
C HIS A 45 -14.99 9.67 15.90
N PRO A 46 -15.28 10.41 16.99
CA PRO A 46 -16.05 11.66 16.93
C PRO A 46 -15.40 12.74 16.05
N ARG A 47 -14.06 12.85 16.03
CA ARG A 47 -13.35 13.80 15.15
C ARG A 47 -13.46 13.43 13.67
N LEU A 48 -13.43 12.13 13.33
CA LEU A 48 -13.60 11.68 11.94
C LEU A 48 -15.03 11.92 11.47
N VAL A 49 -16.03 11.58 12.30
CA VAL A 49 -17.44 11.82 12.00
C VAL A 49 -17.70 13.31 11.80
N ALA A 50 -17.20 14.18 12.69
CA ALA A 50 -17.37 15.62 12.56
C ALA A 50 -16.73 16.17 11.28
N ALA A 51 -15.51 15.75 10.94
CA ALA A 51 -14.83 16.16 9.72
C ALA A 51 -15.58 15.72 8.45
N LEU A 52 -16.13 14.49 8.46
CA LEU A 52 -16.92 13.98 7.34
C LEU A 52 -18.22 14.78 7.15
N ILE A 53 -18.96 15.07 8.24
CA ILE A 53 -20.18 15.87 8.21
C ILE A 53 -19.88 17.28 7.69
N GLU A 54 -18.83 17.91 8.20
CA GLU A 54 -18.41 19.25 7.75
C GLU A 54 -18.07 19.26 6.25
N GLN A 55 -17.27 18.31 5.77
CA GLN A 55 -16.86 18.25 4.37
C GLN A 55 -18.03 17.87 3.45
N ALA A 56 -18.92 16.97 3.91
CA ALA A 56 -20.10 16.55 3.16
C ALA A 56 -21.02 17.72 2.80
N GLY A 57 -21.09 18.73 3.67
CA GLY A 57 -21.86 19.95 3.44
C GLY A 57 -21.20 20.97 2.52
N LYS A 58 -19.94 20.74 2.10
CA LYS A 58 -19.17 21.69 1.27
C LYS A 58 -19.01 21.19 -0.17
N LEU A 59 -18.16 20.18 -0.37
CA LEU A 59 -17.76 19.74 -1.68
C LEU A 59 -17.29 18.28 -1.63
N TRP A 60 -17.82 17.45 -2.52
CA TRP A 60 -17.51 16.02 -2.57
C TRP A 60 -16.40 15.71 -3.57
N HIS A 61 -16.43 16.32 -4.74
CA HIS A 61 -15.48 16.03 -5.82
C HIS A 61 -15.37 17.17 -6.82
N THR A 62 -14.15 17.44 -7.34
CA THR A 62 -13.88 18.45 -8.37
C THR A 62 -13.01 17.94 -9.52
N SER A 63 -12.46 16.73 -9.47
CA SER A 63 -11.38 16.29 -10.35
C SER A 63 -9.99 16.89 -10.00
N ASN A 64 -8.94 16.11 -10.28
CA ASN A 64 -7.54 16.55 -10.17
C ASN A 64 -7.11 17.55 -11.25
N LEU A 65 -8.03 18.00 -12.12
CA LEU A 65 -7.80 19.14 -13.01
C LEU A 65 -7.74 20.46 -12.25
N TYR A 66 -8.22 20.49 -11.02
CA TYR A 66 -8.22 21.66 -10.16
C TYR A 66 -7.38 21.41 -8.90
N ARG A 67 -6.94 22.47 -8.25
CA ARG A 67 -6.28 22.37 -6.95
C ARG A 67 -7.27 21.96 -5.88
N ILE A 68 -6.87 21.03 -5.04
CA ILE A 68 -7.67 20.51 -3.92
C ILE A 68 -6.90 20.84 -2.62
N PRO A 69 -7.29 21.89 -1.88
CA PRO A 69 -6.52 22.37 -0.72
C PRO A 69 -6.28 21.31 0.36
N GLY A 70 -7.28 20.49 0.67
CA GLY A 70 -7.15 19.37 1.63
C GLY A 70 -6.12 18.33 1.21
N GLN A 71 -6.09 17.99 -0.09
CA GLN A 71 -5.11 17.08 -0.67
C GLN A 71 -3.68 17.63 -0.52
N GLU A 72 -3.48 18.93 -0.79
CA GLU A 72 -2.16 19.58 -0.66
C GLU A 72 -1.65 19.57 0.79
N VAL A 73 -2.54 19.77 1.77
CA VAL A 73 -2.18 19.72 3.20
C VAL A 73 -1.73 18.32 3.59
N VAL A 74 -2.50 17.30 3.23
CA VAL A 74 -2.15 15.89 3.55
C VAL A 74 -0.88 15.47 2.82
N ALA A 75 -0.69 15.88 1.55
CA ALA A 75 0.53 15.58 0.80
C ALA A 75 1.78 16.16 1.49
N LYS A 76 1.74 17.42 1.92
CA LYS A 76 2.86 18.05 2.65
C LYS A 76 3.15 17.33 3.97
N LEU A 77 2.11 16.93 4.69
CA LEU A 77 2.28 16.19 5.94
C LEU A 77 2.93 14.82 5.71
N LEU A 78 2.43 14.03 4.76
CA LEU A 78 2.97 12.72 4.42
C LEU A 78 4.41 12.82 3.91
N ALA A 79 4.73 13.78 3.06
CA ALA A 79 6.09 14.02 2.59
C ALA A 79 7.03 14.35 3.74
N SER A 80 6.62 15.27 4.62
CA SER A 80 7.42 15.65 5.82
C SER A 80 7.67 14.46 6.75
N LEU A 81 6.65 13.64 7.02
CA LEU A 81 6.75 12.52 7.95
C LEU A 81 7.55 11.34 7.39
N SER A 82 7.47 11.08 6.09
CA SER A 82 8.23 10.00 5.43
C SER A 82 9.65 10.39 5.06
N GLY A 83 9.95 11.70 5.02
CA GLY A 83 11.19 12.23 4.47
C GLY A 83 11.31 12.09 2.95
N LEU A 84 10.21 11.76 2.26
CA LEU A 84 10.09 11.75 0.80
C LEU A 84 9.50 13.08 0.30
N ASP A 85 9.19 13.19 -1.00
CA ASP A 85 8.98 14.53 -1.59
C ASP A 85 7.61 14.71 -2.23
N GLN A 86 7.05 13.69 -2.89
CA GLN A 86 5.86 13.82 -3.73
C GLN A 86 4.81 12.77 -3.37
N VAL A 87 3.54 13.14 -3.43
CA VAL A 87 2.43 12.25 -3.08
C VAL A 87 1.42 12.20 -4.21
N PHE A 88 1.02 11.00 -4.59
CA PHE A 88 -0.11 10.73 -5.46
C PHE A 88 -1.23 10.07 -4.65
N PHE A 89 -2.47 10.56 -4.76
CA PHE A 89 -3.63 9.99 -4.09
C PHE A 89 -4.49 9.14 -5.03
N CYS A 90 -5.12 8.12 -4.47
CA CYS A 90 -6.02 7.21 -5.17
C CYS A 90 -7.05 6.64 -4.19
N ASN A 91 -7.91 5.70 -4.63
CA ASN A 91 -9.07 5.27 -3.86
C ASN A 91 -8.85 3.98 -3.04
N SER A 92 -7.75 3.29 -3.25
CA SER A 92 -7.52 1.98 -2.64
C SER A 92 -6.04 1.63 -2.53
N GLY A 93 -5.73 0.62 -1.68
CA GLY A 93 -4.38 0.06 -1.59
C GLY A 93 -3.93 -0.62 -2.89
N ALA A 94 -4.84 -1.27 -3.62
CA ALA A 94 -4.50 -1.89 -4.91
C ALA A 94 -4.09 -0.83 -5.95
N GLU A 95 -4.78 0.32 -6.00
CA GLU A 95 -4.38 1.43 -6.86
C GLU A 95 -3.05 2.05 -6.41
N ALA A 96 -2.79 2.14 -5.10
CA ALA A 96 -1.52 2.63 -4.58
C ALA A 96 -0.35 1.71 -4.97
N THR A 97 -0.50 0.40 -4.82
CA THR A 97 0.54 -0.58 -5.19
C THR A 97 0.74 -0.65 -6.71
N GLU A 98 -0.33 -0.56 -7.51
CA GLU A 98 -0.25 -0.41 -8.97
C GLU A 98 0.53 0.85 -9.36
N ALA A 99 0.21 1.99 -8.75
CA ALA A 99 0.92 3.24 -9.01
C ALA A 99 2.40 3.14 -8.62
N ALA A 100 2.73 2.52 -7.48
CA ALA A 100 4.11 2.31 -7.04
C ALA A 100 4.94 1.51 -8.06
N VAL A 101 4.38 0.42 -8.60
CA VAL A 101 5.00 -0.38 -9.67
C VAL A 101 5.18 0.45 -10.94
N LYS A 102 4.15 1.19 -11.35
CA LYS A 102 4.21 2.06 -12.54
C LYS A 102 5.27 3.15 -12.38
N ILE A 103 5.36 3.79 -11.22
CA ILE A 103 6.38 4.80 -10.92
C ILE A 103 7.78 4.19 -11.04
N ALA A 104 8.02 3.01 -10.46
CA ALA A 104 9.32 2.34 -10.52
C ALA A 104 9.74 2.01 -11.97
N ARG A 105 8.83 1.44 -12.76
CA ARG A 105 9.09 1.13 -14.18
C ARG A 105 9.28 2.39 -15.01
N ARG A 106 8.49 3.43 -14.77
CA ARG A 106 8.63 4.70 -15.48
C ARG A 106 9.95 5.39 -15.16
N ALA A 107 10.39 5.38 -13.91
CA ALA A 107 11.66 5.94 -13.50
C ALA A 107 12.84 5.23 -14.18
N ALA A 108 12.79 3.92 -14.36
CA ALA A 108 13.78 3.16 -15.12
C ALA A 108 13.77 3.54 -16.61
N TYR A 109 12.59 3.65 -17.22
CA TYR A 109 12.44 4.08 -18.62
C TYR A 109 13.05 5.47 -18.86
N GLU A 110 12.75 6.45 -18.00
CA GLU A 110 13.27 7.83 -18.12
C GLU A 110 14.80 7.90 -17.92
N LYS A 111 15.39 6.91 -17.24
CA LYS A 111 16.86 6.76 -17.13
C LYS A 111 17.49 6.09 -18.35
N GLY A 112 16.73 5.70 -19.36
CA GLY A 112 17.21 5.00 -20.54
C GLY A 112 17.39 3.49 -20.34
N GLU A 113 16.71 2.90 -19.34
CA GLU A 113 16.76 1.48 -18.99
C GLU A 113 15.37 0.79 -19.20
N PRO A 114 14.78 0.80 -20.43
CA PRO A 114 13.41 0.34 -20.66
C PRO A 114 13.20 -1.16 -20.39
N GLU A 115 14.27 -1.96 -20.40
CA GLU A 115 14.23 -3.39 -20.09
C GLU A 115 14.24 -3.69 -18.59
N ARG A 116 14.47 -2.68 -17.75
CA ARG A 116 14.44 -2.77 -16.28
C ARG A 116 13.00 -2.69 -15.78
N VAL A 117 12.27 -3.82 -15.83
CA VAL A 117 10.83 -3.87 -15.56
C VAL A 117 10.44 -4.83 -14.43
N THR A 118 11.35 -5.70 -13.99
CA THR A 118 11.04 -6.72 -12.99
C THR A 118 10.88 -6.11 -11.60
N ILE A 119 9.80 -6.50 -10.93
CA ILE A 119 9.55 -6.21 -9.51
C ILE A 119 9.78 -7.51 -8.73
N LEU A 120 10.73 -7.50 -7.81
CA LEU A 120 10.96 -8.62 -6.90
C LEU A 120 10.03 -8.49 -5.70
N CYS A 121 9.23 -9.53 -5.45
CA CYS A 121 8.30 -9.62 -4.34
C CYS A 121 8.70 -10.77 -3.41
N ALA A 122 8.24 -10.76 -2.16
CA ALA A 122 8.48 -11.85 -1.25
C ALA A 122 7.40 -12.95 -1.38
N LYS A 123 7.78 -14.23 -1.22
CA LYS A 123 6.80 -15.31 -1.10
C LYS A 123 5.87 -15.07 0.09
N GLY A 124 4.59 -15.38 -0.08
CA GLY A 124 3.55 -15.14 0.91
C GLY A 124 3.06 -13.68 1.00
N ALA A 125 3.57 -12.78 0.16
CA ALA A 125 3.13 -11.39 0.10
C ALA A 125 1.68 -11.25 -0.38
N PHE A 126 1.07 -10.11 -0.02
CA PHE A 126 -0.23 -9.68 -0.52
C PHE A 126 -0.19 -8.19 -0.89
N HIS A 127 -0.26 -7.89 -2.18
CA HIS A 127 -0.15 -6.51 -2.67
C HIS A 127 -1.44 -5.98 -3.32
N GLY A 128 -2.48 -6.79 -3.46
CA GLY A 128 -3.78 -6.37 -4.01
C GLY A 128 -4.47 -7.42 -4.86
N ARG A 129 -5.56 -7.02 -5.52
CA ARG A 129 -6.46 -7.90 -6.28
C ARG A 129 -6.60 -7.54 -7.77
N THR A 130 -5.94 -6.50 -8.26
CA THR A 130 -5.82 -6.23 -9.70
C THR A 130 -4.93 -7.28 -10.35
N LEU A 131 -4.94 -7.42 -11.68
CA LEU A 131 -4.17 -8.46 -12.36
C LEU A 131 -2.65 -8.32 -12.11
N ALA A 132 -2.12 -7.10 -12.12
CA ALA A 132 -0.70 -6.90 -11.83
C ALA A 132 -0.39 -7.16 -10.34
N MET A 133 -1.27 -6.76 -9.44
CA MET A 133 -1.08 -7.05 -8.01
C MET A 133 -1.32 -8.52 -7.67
N LEU A 134 -2.12 -9.26 -8.44
CA LEU A 134 -2.16 -10.73 -8.37
C LEU A 134 -0.85 -11.35 -8.84
N ALA A 135 -0.21 -10.79 -9.85
CA ALA A 135 1.13 -11.24 -10.28
C ALA A 135 2.18 -10.98 -9.19
N ALA A 136 2.11 -9.85 -8.48
CA ALA A 136 2.97 -9.51 -7.35
C ALA A 136 2.67 -10.34 -6.07
N THR A 137 1.40 -10.75 -5.88
CA THR A 137 0.94 -11.54 -4.72
C THR A 137 1.28 -13.02 -4.91
N ASP A 138 1.97 -13.64 -3.96
CA ASP A 138 2.32 -15.07 -4.01
C ASP A 138 1.23 -15.94 -3.35
N ARG A 139 0.07 -16.00 -4.01
CA ARG A 139 -1.08 -16.80 -3.57
C ARG A 139 -1.72 -17.50 -4.79
N PRO A 140 -1.36 -18.76 -5.10
CA PRO A 140 -1.89 -19.46 -6.27
C PRO A 140 -3.41 -19.48 -6.34
N VAL A 141 -4.10 -19.65 -5.21
CA VAL A 141 -5.56 -19.66 -5.14
C VAL A 141 -6.20 -18.36 -5.63
N PHE A 142 -5.50 -17.22 -5.54
CA PHE A 142 -6.00 -15.94 -6.01
C PHE A 142 -5.76 -15.73 -7.52
N ARG A 143 -4.84 -16.49 -8.12
CA ARG A 143 -4.50 -16.41 -9.56
C ARG A 143 -5.30 -17.36 -10.43
N THR A 144 -5.81 -18.45 -9.84
CA THR A 144 -6.51 -19.50 -10.58
C THR A 144 -7.72 -18.92 -11.33
N GLY A 145 -7.76 -19.11 -12.65
CA GLY A 145 -8.83 -18.65 -13.52
C GLY A 145 -8.71 -17.20 -14.03
N PHE A 146 -7.65 -16.45 -13.63
CA PHE A 146 -7.44 -15.04 -14.02
C PHE A 146 -6.25 -14.81 -14.96
N GLY A 147 -5.59 -15.89 -15.41
CA GLY A 147 -4.45 -15.78 -16.32
C GLY A 147 -4.81 -15.35 -17.75
N PRO A 148 -3.81 -14.91 -18.55
CA PRO A 148 -2.39 -14.83 -18.19
C PRO A 148 -2.09 -13.66 -17.24
N MET A 149 -1.13 -13.86 -16.31
CA MET A 149 -0.67 -12.79 -15.42
C MET A 149 0.27 -11.84 -16.17
N PRO A 150 0.25 -10.54 -15.87
CA PRO A 150 1.25 -9.61 -16.37
C PRO A 150 2.67 -10.07 -16.03
N ALA A 151 3.59 -9.96 -16.98
CA ALA A 151 5.00 -10.30 -16.81
C ALA A 151 5.76 -9.25 -15.97
N GLY A 152 6.98 -9.65 -15.53
CA GLY A 152 7.88 -8.77 -14.78
C GLY A 152 7.59 -8.74 -13.27
N PHE A 153 7.18 -9.87 -12.71
CA PHE A 153 7.05 -10.08 -11.27
C PHE A 153 7.70 -11.41 -10.90
N ASP A 154 8.73 -11.36 -10.05
CA ASP A 154 9.44 -12.53 -9.54
C ASP A 154 9.36 -12.59 -8.01
N HIS A 155 9.48 -13.80 -7.45
CA HIS A 155 9.29 -14.03 -6.03
C HIS A 155 10.50 -14.70 -5.40
N VAL A 156 10.98 -14.10 -4.30
CA VAL A 156 12.05 -14.66 -3.47
C VAL A 156 11.50 -15.12 -2.11
N PRO A 157 12.11 -16.12 -1.47
CA PRO A 157 11.70 -16.56 -0.13
C PRO A 157 11.72 -15.39 0.86
N PHE A 158 10.66 -15.28 1.68
CA PHE A 158 10.52 -14.24 2.69
C PHE A 158 11.68 -14.28 3.70
N GLY A 159 12.33 -13.13 3.91
CA GLY A 159 13.42 -13.00 4.86
C GLY A 159 14.75 -13.66 4.44
N ASN A 160 14.87 -14.12 3.19
CA ASN A 160 16.12 -14.72 2.68
C ASN A 160 16.91 -13.73 1.83
N LEU A 161 17.91 -13.10 2.45
CA LEU A 161 18.73 -12.08 1.78
C LEU A 161 19.62 -12.67 0.68
N ASN A 162 20.10 -13.90 0.83
CA ASN A 162 20.93 -14.56 -0.20
C ASN A 162 20.10 -14.78 -1.48
N ALA A 163 18.89 -15.32 -1.35
CA ALA A 163 18.00 -15.50 -2.48
C ALA A 163 17.62 -14.17 -3.15
N LEU A 164 17.50 -13.08 -2.36
CA LEU A 164 17.31 -11.75 -2.92
C LEU A 164 18.52 -11.29 -3.73
N HIS A 165 19.74 -11.47 -3.21
CA HIS A 165 20.97 -11.14 -3.92
C HIS A 165 21.10 -11.91 -5.24
N ASP A 166 20.77 -13.21 -5.24
CA ASP A 166 20.83 -14.07 -6.43
C ASP A 166 19.81 -13.65 -7.52
N ALA A 167 18.67 -13.09 -7.10
CA ALA A 167 17.61 -12.62 -8.00
C ALA A 167 17.83 -11.19 -8.53
N LEU A 168 18.65 -10.38 -7.86
CA LEU A 168 18.92 -9.01 -8.27
C LEU A 168 19.84 -8.94 -9.50
N GLY A 169 19.52 -8.05 -10.42
CA GLY A 169 20.29 -7.80 -11.64
C GLY A 169 19.84 -6.52 -12.35
N SER A 170 20.41 -6.26 -13.53
CA SER A 170 20.09 -5.06 -14.34
C SER A 170 18.64 -5.00 -14.82
N HIS A 171 17.92 -6.12 -14.84
CA HIS A 171 16.51 -6.23 -15.22
C HIS A 171 15.54 -5.83 -14.10
N VAL A 172 16.02 -5.73 -12.84
CA VAL A 172 15.16 -5.45 -11.68
C VAL A 172 14.97 -3.95 -11.51
N ALA A 173 13.72 -3.49 -11.63
CA ALA A 173 13.34 -2.10 -11.39
C ALA A 173 13.21 -1.81 -9.89
N ALA A 174 12.58 -2.72 -9.13
CA ALA A 174 12.37 -2.53 -7.70
C ALA A 174 12.24 -3.84 -6.92
N VAL A 175 12.53 -3.76 -5.62
CA VAL A 175 12.11 -4.73 -4.62
C VAL A 175 10.88 -4.18 -3.91
N MET A 176 9.75 -4.90 -3.94
CA MET A 176 8.51 -4.53 -3.26
C MET A 176 8.32 -5.41 -2.04
N ILE A 177 8.17 -4.79 -0.86
CA ILE A 177 8.23 -5.52 0.39
C ILE A 177 7.29 -4.94 1.46
N GLU A 178 6.67 -5.85 2.22
CA GLU A 178 5.98 -5.58 3.48
C GLU A 178 6.93 -5.83 4.63
N SER A 179 7.11 -4.89 5.56
CA SER A 179 7.92 -5.10 6.79
C SER A 179 7.30 -6.15 7.70
N VAL A 180 5.97 -6.25 7.66
CA VAL A 180 5.18 -7.30 8.30
C VAL A 180 4.15 -7.78 7.28
N GLN A 181 4.26 -9.03 6.86
CA GLN A 181 3.25 -9.65 5.99
C GLN A 181 1.97 -9.92 6.78
N GLY A 182 0.98 -9.05 6.66
CA GLY A 182 -0.29 -9.22 7.38
C GLY A 182 -1.04 -10.47 6.92
N GLU A 183 -1.35 -10.56 5.64
CA GLU A 183 -2.06 -11.69 5.03
C GLU A 183 -1.20 -12.97 4.99
N GLY A 184 0.12 -12.84 5.12
CA GLY A 184 1.08 -13.94 5.22
C GLY A 184 1.09 -14.64 6.58
N GLY A 185 0.30 -14.15 7.55
CA GLY A 185 0.20 -14.68 8.90
C GLY A 185 0.89 -13.79 9.95
N ALA A 186 0.83 -12.48 9.80
CA ALA A 186 1.46 -11.47 10.66
C ALA A 186 2.96 -11.73 10.88
N LYS A 187 3.66 -12.08 9.80
CA LYS A 187 5.08 -12.43 9.83
C LYS A 187 5.95 -11.18 9.71
N ARG A 188 6.74 -10.91 10.74
CA ARG A 188 7.76 -9.85 10.73
C ARG A 188 9.01 -10.31 9.98
N LEU A 189 9.65 -9.40 9.25
CA LEU A 189 10.97 -9.62 8.66
C LEU A 189 12.03 -9.84 9.73
N PRO A 190 13.06 -10.66 9.46
CA PRO A 190 14.21 -10.79 10.34
C PRO A 190 14.91 -9.45 10.58
N ASP A 191 15.50 -9.28 11.76
CA ASP A 191 16.27 -8.08 12.08
C ASP A 191 17.42 -7.89 11.09
N GLY A 192 17.62 -6.65 10.64
CA GLY A 192 18.64 -6.28 9.65
C GLY A 192 18.28 -6.64 8.19
N TYR A 193 17.20 -7.39 7.93
CA TYR A 193 16.85 -7.79 6.57
C TYR A 193 16.57 -6.58 5.67
N LEU A 194 15.79 -5.59 6.12
CA LEU A 194 15.51 -4.38 5.34
C LEU A 194 16.77 -3.55 5.06
N LEU A 195 17.72 -3.50 5.98
CA LEU A 195 19.03 -2.88 5.72
C LEU A 195 19.78 -3.61 4.60
N GLY A 196 19.77 -4.95 4.64
CA GLY A 196 20.34 -5.77 3.57
C GLY A 196 19.63 -5.56 2.23
N VAL A 197 18.30 -5.48 2.22
CA VAL A 197 17.51 -5.16 1.01
C VAL A 197 17.93 -3.81 0.43
N ARG A 198 18.03 -2.76 1.28
CA ARG A 198 18.44 -1.41 0.82
C ARG A 198 19.84 -1.44 0.22
N ALA A 199 20.81 -2.03 0.92
CA ALA A 199 22.17 -2.13 0.45
C ALA A 199 22.30 -2.93 -0.88
N ALA A 200 21.54 -4.03 -1.00
CA ALA A 200 21.50 -4.81 -2.21
C ALA A 200 20.84 -4.05 -3.37
N ALA A 201 19.72 -3.40 -3.13
CA ALA A 201 19.03 -2.57 -4.12
C ALA A 201 19.94 -1.43 -4.62
N ASP A 202 20.63 -0.73 -3.73
CA ASP A 202 21.58 0.33 -4.09
C ASP A 202 22.71 -0.16 -4.98
N LYS A 203 23.26 -1.34 -4.67
CA LYS A 203 24.34 -1.96 -5.46
C LYS A 203 23.93 -2.24 -6.91
N TYR A 204 22.68 -2.64 -7.13
CA TYR A 204 22.16 -2.98 -8.47
C TYR A 204 21.36 -1.85 -9.13
N GLY A 205 21.21 -0.70 -8.47
CA GLY A 205 20.43 0.43 -8.94
C GLY A 205 18.92 0.17 -8.96
N ALA A 206 18.43 -0.81 -8.19
CA ALA A 206 17.02 -1.10 -8.03
C ALA A 206 16.40 -0.19 -6.95
N LEU A 207 15.11 0.12 -7.10
CA LEU A 207 14.36 0.88 -6.11
C LEU A 207 13.84 -0.03 -4.98
N VAL A 208 13.51 0.56 -3.82
CA VAL A 208 12.79 -0.11 -2.74
C VAL A 208 11.40 0.49 -2.62
N ILE A 209 10.38 -0.34 -2.82
CA ILE A 209 8.97 -0.03 -2.58
C ILE A 209 8.58 -0.63 -1.24
N ALA A 210 8.28 0.21 -0.25
CA ALA A 210 7.68 -0.22 1.00
C ALA A 210 6.16 -0.28 0.84
N ASP A 211 5.59 -1.48 0.91
CA ASP A 211 4.14 -1.65 0.99
C ASP A 211 3.69 -1.51 2.45
N GLU A 212 3.27 -0.31 2.77
CA GLU A 212 2.76 0.09 4.08
C GLU A 212 1.22 0.10 4.14
N VAL A 213 0.55 -0.50 3.14
CA VAL A 213 -0.91 -0.54 3.06
C VAL A 213 -1.53 -1.14 4.32
N GLN A 214 -0.94 -2.19 4.87
CA GLN A 214 -1.46 -2.80 6.10
C GLN A 214 -0.58 -2.49 7.32
N ALA A 215 0.73 -2.46 7.17
CA ALA A 215 1.68 -2.29 8.27
C ALA A 215 1.89 -0.83 8.70
N GLY A 216 1.55 0.13 7.84
CA GLY A 216 1.72 1.57 8.09
C GLY A 216 0.65 2.22 8.97
N ILE A 217 0.75 3.53 9.06
CA ILE A 217 -0.19 4.41 9.77
C ILE A 217 -0.45 3.94 11.22
N GLY A 218 0.65 3.67 11.94
CA GLY A 218 0.61 3.34 13.35
C GLY A 218 0.36 1.86 13.69
N ARG A 219 0.07 0.98 12.71
CA ARG A 219 -0.31 -0.43 12.95
C ARG A 219 0.74 -1.20 13.74
N THR A 220 2.02 -0.96 13.51
CA THR A 220 3.15 -1.64 14.16
C THR A 220 3.74 -0.88 15.34
N GLY A 221 3.12 0.24 15.75
CA GLY A 221 3.60 1.13 16.82
C GLY A 221 4.53 2.24 16.32
N ARG A 222 4.80 2.29 15.03
CA ARG A 222 5.47 3.39 14.30
C ARG A 222 4.56 3.93 13.23
N LEU A 223 4.77 5.16 12.77
CA LEU A 223 3.96 5.71 11.68
C LEU A 223 4.16 4.88 10.42
N PHE A 224 5.41 4.57 10.07
CA PHE A 224 5.75 3.62 9.02
C PHE A 224 6.50 2.43 9.63
N SER A 225 6.15 1.23 9.22
CA SER A 225 6.71 0.00 9.79
C SER A 225 8.21 -0.19 9.50
N TYR A 226 8.75 0.47 8.47
CA TYR A 226 10.17 0.43 8.12
C TYR A 226 11.06 1.32 8.99
N GLU A 227 10.50 2.24 9.80
CA GLU A 227 11.29 3.23 10.59
C GLU A 227 12.30 2.56 11.54
N ASP A 228 11.91 1.45 12.18
CA ASP A 228 12.81 0.73 13.09
C ASP A 228 14.05 0.18 12.38
N SER A 229 13.97 -0.06 11.08
CA SER A 229 15.08 -0.54 10.25
C SER A 229 16.01 0.57 9.77
N LYS A 230 15.67 1.84 10.04
CA LYS A 230 16.47 3.03 9.66
C LYS A 230 16.81 3.09 8.17
N ILE A 231 16.00 2.48 7.32
CA ILE A 231 16.12 2.63 5.86
C ILE A 231 15.26 3.79 5.38
N LYS A 232 15.60 4.30 4.21
CA LYS A 232 14.74 5.21 3.44
C LYS A 232 14.32 4.48 2.16
N PRO A 233 13.04 4.10 2.01
CA PRO A 233 12.53 3.56 0.76
C PRO A 233 12.49 4.67 -0.31
N ASP A 234 12.43 4.28 -1.58
CA ASP A 234 12.25 5.22 -2.69
C ASP A 234 10.77 5.53 -2.93
N ILE A 235 9.91 4.55 -2.64
CA ILE A 235 8.46 4.62 -2.82
C ILE A 235 7.78 3.97 -1.61
N VAL A 236 6.70 4.59 -1.13
CA VAL A 236 5.84 4.05 -0.05
C VAL A 236 4.40 4.00 -0.53
N ALA A 237 3.75 2.85 -0.45
CA ALA A 237 2.33 2.69 -0.73
C ALA A 237 1.52 2.65 0.57
N LEU A 238 0.44 3.42 0.64
CA LEU A 238 -0.42 3.59 1.81
C LEU A 238 -1.90 3.38 1.46
N ALA A 239 -2.68 2.89 2.40
CA ALA A 239 -4.14 2.86 2.37
C ALA A 239 -4.70 2.55 3.76
N LYS A 240 -5.80 1.81 3.84
CA LYS A 240 -6.41 1.26 5.06
C LYS A 240 -6.49 2.29 6.20
N GLY A 241 -5.57 2.23 7.15
CA GLY A 241 -5.52 3.14 8.30
C GLY A 241 -5.38 4.63 7.97
N LEU A 242 -5.00 4.98 6.74
CA LEU A 242 -4.76 6.37 6.32
C LEU A 242 -5.97 7.28 6.52
N ALA A 243 -7.19 6.78 6.30
CA ALA A 243 -8.41 7.55 6.55
C ALA A 243 -9.33 6.92 7.61
N GLY A 244 -8.87 5.90 8.33
CA GLY A 244 -9.58 5.33 9.48
C GLY A 244 -10.97 4.76 9.16
N GLY A 245 -11.19 4.25 7.95
CA GLY A 245 -12.43 3.64 7.49
C GLY A 245 -12.95 4.19 6.17
N PHE A 246 -12.57 5.41 5.76
CA PHE A 246 -12.94 5.95 4.47
C PHE A 246 -12.02 5.44 3.36
N PRO A 247 -12.54 5.11 2.15
CA PRO A 247 -11.70 4.62 1.05
C PRO A 247 -10.67 5.66 0.60
N ILE A 248 -9.39 5.30 0.68
CA ILE A 248 -8.26 6.10 0.21
C ILE A 248 -7.05 5.20 -0.02
N GLY A 249 -6.19 5.60 -0.92
CA GLY A 249 -4.82 5.14 -1.07
C GLY A 249 -3.89 6.33 -1.36
N ALA A 250 -2.62 6.15 -1.10
CA ALA A 250 -1.61 7.14 -1.46
C ALA A 250 -0.29 6.45 -1.81
N VAL A 251 0.48 7.07 -2.68
CA VAL A 251 1.87 6.72 -2.94
C VAL A 251 2.73 7.93 -2.63
N ILE A 252 3.77 7.72 -1.84
CA ILE A 252 4.79 8.74 -1.60
C ILE A 252 6.05 8.32 -2.34
N ALA A 253 6.69 9.22 -3.06
CA ALA A 253 7.92 8.94 -3.79
C ALA A 253 8.99 10.00 -3.51
N SER A 254 10.26 9.59 -3.61
CA SER A 254 11.35 10.56 -3.67
C SER A 254 11.26 11.40 -4.95
N LYS A 255 11.76 12.63 -4.91
CA LYS A 255 11.75 13.53 -6.07
C LYS A 255 12.42 12.88 -7.29
N ALA A 256 13.53 12.20 -7.08
CA ALA A 256 14.28 11.53 -8.14
C ALA A 256 13.48 10.46 -8.91
N VAL A 257 12.48 9.90 -8.26
CA VAL A 257 11.63 8.83 -8.82
C VAL A 257 10.28 9.38 -9.27
N GLY A 258 9.70 10.27 -8.47
CA GLY A 258 8.38 10.86 -8.74
C GLY A 258 8.36 11.81 -9.93
N ASP A 259 9.46 12.52 -10.23
CA ASP A 259 9.56 13.42 -11.39
C ASP A 259 9.41 12.70 -12.74
N ALA A 260 9.56 11.38 -12.78
CA ALA A 260 9.25 10.56 -13.96
C ALA A 260 7.76 10.56 -14.33
N MET A 261 6.88 10.91 -13.39
CA MET A 261 5.42 10.93 -13.57
C MET A 261 4.98 12.32 -14.01
N ILE A 262 5.04 12.56 -15.31
CA ILE A 262 4.58 13.84 -15.92
C ILE A 262 3.08 13.80 -16.23
N PRO A 263 2.43 14.94 -16.49
CA PRO A 263 1.01 15.00 -16.88
C PRO A 263 0.65 14.03 -18.01
N GLY A 264 -0.42 13.26 -17.82
CA GLY A 264 -0.92 12.26 -18.76
C GLY A 264 -0.34 10.83 -18.58
N THR A 265 0.67 10.63 -17.73
CA THR A 265 1.27 9.28 -17.54
C THR A 265 0.46 8.39 -16.60
N HIS A 266 -0.26 8.97 -15.65
CA HIS A 266 -1.12 8.28 -14.69
C HIS A 266 -2.20 9.22 -14.18
N GLY A 267 -3.26 8.65 -13.61
CA GLY A 267 -4.37 9.44 -13.07
C GLY A 267 -5.24 8.63 -12.12
N SER A 268 -6.05 9.35 -11.36
CA SER A 268 -7.10 8.84 -10.49
C SER A 268 -8.25 9.84 -10.46
N THR A 269 -9.45 9.35 -10.18
CA THR A 269 -10.62 10.19 -9.89
C THR A 269 -10.75 10.56 -8.41
N PHE A 270 -9.71 10.29 -7.60
CA PHE A 270 -9.66 10.67 -6.18
C PHE A 270 -9.65 12.17 -5.98
#